data_386e8c5eeb827d2771b7418f3b08c297
#
_entry.id   386e8c5eeb827d2771b7418f3b08c297
#
_cell.length_a   1.000
_cell.length_b   1.000
_cell.length_c   1.000
_cell.angle_alpha   90.00
_cell.angle_beta   90.00
_cell.angle_gamma   90.00
#
_symmetry.space_group_name_H-M   'P 1'
#
loop_
_entity.id
_entity.type
_entity.pdbx_description
1 polymer ?
#
loop_
_entity_poly.entity_id
_entity_poly.type
_entity_poly.pdbx_seq_one_letter_code
_entity_poly.pdbx_strand_id
1 'polypeptide(L)'
;KYQYRPFNFIAFDGSTLAHSDNISSGWNNLEAGIHCIGNIPHTARSAKTDQALAAFKPLAAGHDDPIPLLTFMQDDSPTVDSDDELQKMLSCRFVRSSVYGTRSTSIVFVRKGGAELWEQGYDSEQRPAELRHFQV
;
A
#
# COMPACT_ATOMS: atom_id res chain seq x y z
N LYS A 1 1.14 -5.99 28.82
CA LYS A 1 0.43 -5.99 27.51
C LYS A 1 1.33 -5.27 26.52
N TYR A 2 1.89 -6.00 25.57
CA TYR A 2 2.71 -5.36 24.51
C TYR A 2 1.79 -4.53 23.63
N GLN A 3 2.11 -3.26 23.45
CA GLN A 3 1.35 -2.35 22.60
C GLN A 3 2.13 -2.22 21.28
N TYR A 4 1.64 -2.87 20.24
CA TYR A 4 2.19 -2.72 18.90
C TYR A 4 1.78 -1.37 18.31
N ARG A 5 2.61 -0.83 17.43
CA ARG A 5 2.20 0.31 16.59
C ARG A 5 1.01 -0.09 15.72
N PRO A 6 0.17 0.86 15.30
CA PRO A 6 -0.92 0.57 14.37
C PRO A 6 -0.42 -0.14 13.12
N PHE A 7 -1.10 -1.24 12.75
CA PHE A 7 -0.86 -1.97 11.51
C PHE A 7 -2.17 -2.50 10.93
N ASN A 8 -2.17 -2.70 9.62
CA ASN A 8 -3.24 -3.37 8.90
C ASN A 8 -2.78 -4.78 8.51
N PHE A 9 -3.70 -5.71 8.52
CA PHE A 9 -3.50 -7.09 8.11
C PHE A 9 -4.55 -7.46 7.06
N ILE A 10 -4.10 -8.02 5.94
CA ILE A 10 -4.95 -8.49 4.85
C ILE A 10 -4.72 -9.99 4.69
N ALA A 11 -5.79 -10.75 4.64
CA ALA A 11 -5.77 -12.19 4.42
C ALA A 11 -6.66 -12.57 3.23
N PHE A 12 -6.22 -13.56 2.46
CA PHE A 12 -6.97 -14.13 1.36
C PHE A 12 -6.89 -15.67 1.43
N ASP A 13 -8.03 -16.33 1.42
CA ASP A 13 -8.15 -17.79 1.52
C ASP A 13 -8.38 -18.50 0.16
N GLY A 14 -8.30 -17.76 -0.94
CA GLY A 14 -8.60 -18.24 -2.28
C GLY A 14 -10.02 -17.87 -2.75
N SER A 15 -10.89 -17.42 -1.86
CA SER A 15 -12.27 -17.01 -2.17
C SER A 15 -12.63 -15.65 -1.56
N THR A 16 -12.20 -15.41 -0.34
CA THR A 16 -12.56 -14.24 0.45
C THR A 16 -11.33 -13.42 0.77
N LEU A 17 -11.37 -12.13 0.48
CA LEU A 17 -10.38 -11.16 0.92
C LEU A 17 -10.90 -10.49 2.19
N ALA A 18 -10.12 -10.50 3.25
CA ALA A 18 -10.49 -9.90 4.53
C ALA A 18 -9.41 -8.96 5.06
N HIS A 19 -9.84 -7.92 5.75
CA HIS A 19 -8.99 -6.93 6.43
C HIS A 19 -9.24 -6.94 7.92
N SER A 20 -8.18 -6.79 8.69
CA SER A 20 -8.20 -6.50 10.13
C SER A 20 -7.10 -5.50 10.46
N ASP A 21 -7.24 -4.83 11.58
CA ASP A 21 -6.21 -3.97 12.15
C ASP A 21 -6.12 -4.18 13.67
N ASN A 22 -5.05 -3.70 14.30
CA ASN A 22 -4.89 -3.83 15.76
C ASN A 22 -5.53 -2.70 16.58
N ILE A 23 -6.28 -1.81 15.94
CA ILE A 23 -7.03 -0.71 16.58
C ILE A 23 -8.49 -1.09 16.70
N SER A 24 -9.10 -1.50 15.58
CA SER A 24 -10.47 -1.98 15.50
C SER A 24 -10.51 -3.45 15.94
N SER A 25 -11.67 -3.93 16.34
CA SER A 25 -11.87 -5.36 16.65
C SER A 25 -12.54 -6.06 15.47
N GLY A 26 -12.05 -7.28 15.17
CA GLY A 26 -12.68 -8.18 14.20
C GLY A 26 -12.10 -8.10 12.78
N TRP A 27 -12.71 -8.91 11.91
CA TRP A 27 -12.38 -9.02 10.50
C TRP A 27 -13.49 -8.41 9.66
N ASN A 28 -13.10 -7.71 8.60
CA ASN A 28 -14.00 -7.10 7.63
C ASN A 28 -13.76 -7.77 6.28
N ASN A 29 -14.75 -8.48 5.77
CA ASN A 29 -14.68 -9.01 4.40
C ASN A 29 -14.76 -7.84 3.41
N LEU A 30 -13.84 -7.85 2.44
CA LEU A 30 -13.79 -6.86 1.38
C LEU A 30 -14.55 -7.39 0.17
N GLU A 31 -15.53 -6.63 -0.28
CA GLU A 31 -16.27 -6.91 -1.52
C GLU A 31 -15.33 -6.87 -2.73
N ALA A 32 -15.73 -7.52 -3.83
CA ALA A 32 -14.98 -7.42 -5.08
C ALA A 32 -14.90 -5.97 -5.55
N GLY A 33 -13.70 -5.48 -5.81
CA GLY A 33 -13.47 -4.09 -6.19
C GLY A 33 -12.07 -3.59 -5.86
N ILE A 34 -11.88 -2.28 -5.93
CA ILE A 34 -10.62 -1.62 -5.59
C ILE A 34 -10.75 -1.02 -4.19
N HIS A 35 -9.85 -1.40 -3.31
CA HIS A 35 -9.77 -0.90 -1.94
C HIS A 35 -8.44 -0.19 -1.71
N CYS A 36 -8.47 0.89 -0.94
CA CYS A 36 -7.29 1.59 -0.46
C CYS A 36 -7.33 1.63 1.06
N ILE A 37 -6.35 1.01 1.71
CA ILE A 37 -6.24 0.93 3.16
C ILE A 37 -5.01 1.73 3.58
N GLY A 38 -5.23 2.77 4.37
CA GLY A 38 -4.18 3.64 4.90
C GLY A 38 -3.95 3.42 6.39
N ASN A 39 -3.22 4.35 7.02
CA ASN A 39 -2.95 4.34 8.47
C ASN A 39 -4.11 4.90 9.32
N ILE A 40 -5.30 4.94 8.76
CA ILE A 40 -6.56 5.33 9.40
C ILE A 40 -7.52 4.15 9.33
N PRO A 41 -8.57 4.09 10.14
CA PRO A 41 -9.56 3.01 10.02
C PRO A 41 -10.01 2.84 8.57
N HIS A 42 -10.13 1.59 8.10
CA HIS A 42 -10.42 1.28 6.69
C HIS A 42 -11.73 1.91 6.18
N THR A 43 -12.65 2.23 7.08
CA THR A 43 -13.91 2.93 6.79
C THR A 43 -13.75 4.44 6.65
N ALA A 44 -12.64 5.00 7.12
CA ALA A 44 -12.38 6.43 7.03
C ALA A 44 -11.79 6.79 5.66
N ARG A 45 -12.07 7.99 5.21
CA ARG A 45 -11.54 8.53 3.94
C ARG A 45 -10.57 9.67 4.23
N SER A 46 -9.58 9.79 3.35
CA SER A 46 -8.63 10.90 3.36
C SER A 46 -8.32 11.32 1.93
N ALA A 47 -7.83 12.55 1.75
CA ALA A 47 -7.39 13.02 0.43
C ALA A 47 -6.37 12.06 -0.19
N LYS A 48 -5.46 11.51 0.60
CA LYS A 48 -4.47 10.51 0.17
C LYS A 48 -5.12 9.25 -0.38
N THR A 49 -6.08 8.65 0.34
CA THR A 49 -6.77 7.44 -0.11
C THR A 49 -7.65 7.69 -1.32
N ASP A 50 -8.33 8.83 -1.37
CA ASP A 50 -9.21 9.19 -2.49
C ASP A 50 -8.43 9.43 -3.79
N GLN A 51 -7.32 10.16 -3.71
CA GLN A 51 -6.42 10.37 -4.85
C GLN A 51 -5.75 9.06 -5.30
N ALA A 52 -5.33 8.21 -4.34
CA ALA A 52 -4.76 6.90 -4.67
C ALA A 52 -5.77 6.02 -5.42
N LEU A 53 -7.03 5.96 -4.96
CA LEU A 53 -8.10 5.21 -5.64
C LEU A 53 -8.35 5.73 -7.06
N ALA A 54 -8.42 7.05 -7.23
CA ALA A 54 -8.65 7.66 -8.54
C ALA A 54 -7.51 7.35 -9.51
N ALA A 55 -6.25 7.46 -9.06
CA ALA A 55 -5.07 7.21 -9.87
C ALA A 55 -4.83 5.70 -10.13
N PHE A 56 -5.28 4.82 -9.24
CA PHE A 56 -5.13 3.37 -9.40
C PHE A 56 -6.15 2.77 -10.37
N LYS A 57 -7.37 3.33 -10.49
CA LYS A 57 -8.43 2.79 -11.35
C LYS A 57 -7.98 2.42 -12.77
N PRO A 58 -7.27 3.27 -13.52
CA PRO A 58 -6.81 2.91 -14.86
C PRO A 58 -5.75 1.80 -14.86
N LEU A 59 -5.02 1.62 -13.75
CA LEU A 59 -4.00 0.58 -13.60
C LEU A 59 -4.59 -0.77 -13.20
N ALA A 60 -5.79 -0.81 -12.62
CA ALA A 60 -6.44 -2.03 -12.16
C ALA A 60 -6.96 -2.91 -13.32
N ALA A 61 -7.09 -2.37 -14.53
CA ALA A 61 -7.62 -3.07 -15.68
C ALA A 61 -6.52 -3.87 -16.40
N GLY A 62 -6.25 -5.10 -15.94
CA GLY A 62 -5.59 -6.13 -16.76
C GLY A 62 -4.07 -6.05 -16.90
N HIS A 63 -3.35 -5.54 -15.90
CA HIS A 63 -1.90 -5.56 -15.92
C HIS A 63 -1.34 -6.80 -15.20
N ASP A 64 -0.57 -7.59 -15.94
CA ASP A 64 0.28 -8.66 -15.41
C ASP A 64 1.72 -8.17 -15.15
N ASP A 65 1.98 -6.90 -15.45
CA ASP A 65 3.28 -6.26 -15.27
C ASP A 65 3.31 -5.51 -13.93
N PRO A 66 4.23 -5.82 -13.01
CA PRO A 66 4.37 -5.13 -11.74
C PRO A 66 4.92 -3.70 -11.88
N ILE A 67 5.62 -3.37 -12.98
CA ILE A 67 6.35 -2.10 -13.13
C ILE A 67 5.43 -0.87 -13.06
N PRO A 68 4.28 -0.82 -13.75
CA PRO A 68 3.35 0.32 -13.61
C PRO A 68 2.84 0.49 -12.18
N LEU A 69 2.61 -0.62 -11.46
CA LEU A 69 2.16 -0.60 -10.07
C LEU A 69 3.25 -0.13 -9.11
N LEU A 70 4.50 -0.57 -9.33
CA LEU A 70 5.65 -0.07 -8.56
C LEU A 70 5.85 1.43 -8.79
N THR A 71 5.76 1.89 -10.04
CA THR A 71 5.85 3.32 -10.39
C THR A 71 4.75 4.12 -9.71
N PHE A 72 3.51 3.61 -9.72
CA PHE A 72 2.39 4.23 -9.00
C PHE A 72 2.66 4.36 -7.49
N MET A 73 3.24 3.36 -6.87
CA MET A 73 3.56 3.36 -5.43
C MET A 73 4.74 4.28 -5.09
N GLN A 74 5.60 4.62 -6.06
CA GLN A 74 6.77 5.48 -5.87
C GLN A 74 6.46 6.98 -6.01
N ASP A 75 5.20 7.35 -6.18
CA ASP A 75 4.80 8.76 -6.28
C ASP A 75 4.95 9.46 -4.93
N ASP A 76 5.88 10.39 -4.86
CA ASP A 76 6.19 11.22 -3.70
C ASP A 76 5.52 12.61 -3.75
N SER A 77 4.55 12.80 -4.64
CA SER A 77 3.74 14.01 -4.72
C SER A 77 2.83 14.13 -3.50
N PRO A 78 2.85 15.25 -2.75
CA PRO A 78 1.97 15.44 -1.62
C PRO A 78 0.51 15.59 -2.07
N THR A 79 -0.40 15.02 -1.28
CA THR A 79 -1.85 15.09 -1.53
C THR A 79 -2.54 16.19 -0.74
N VAL A 80 -1.80 16.89 0.11
CA VAL A 80 -2.27 18.07 0.86
C VAL A 80 -1.29 19.21 0.65
N ASP A 81 -1.82 20.41 0.53
CA ASP A 81 -1.06 21.65 0.62
C ASP A 81 -1.09 22.09 2.08
N SER A 82 0.05 22.08 2.73
CA SER A 82 0.20 22.36 4.17
C SER A 82 1.54 23.02 4.41
N ASP A 83 1.55 24.00 5.33
CA ASP A 83 2.79 24.61 5.84
C ASP A 83 3.52 23.67 6.82
N ASP A 84 2.86 22.62 7.32
CA ASP A 84 3.47 21.56 8.10
C ASP A 84 4.15 20.54 7.18
N GLU A 85 5.47 20.62 7.09
CA GLU A 85 6.30 19.75 6.25
C GLU A 85 6.14 18.26 6.61
N LEU A 86 5.91 17.93 7.89
CA LEU A 86 5.65 16.54 8.30
C LEU A 86 4.32 16.06 7.76
N GLN A 87 3.26 16.85 7.86
CA GLN A 87 1.94 16.52 7.33
C GLN A 87 1.99 16.37 5.80
N LYS A 88 2.67 17.29 5.12
CA LYS A 88 2.87 17.26 3.67
C LYS A 88 3.59 15.98 3.25
N MET A 89 4.71 15.65 3.89
CA MET A 89 5.49 14.44 3.62
C MET A 89 4.65 13.16 3.86
N LEU A 90 3.92 13.06 4.97
CA LEU A 90 3.10 11.90 5.29
C LEU A 90 1.88 11.75 4.37
N SER A 91 1.52 12.80 3.63
CA SER A 91 0.46 12.76 2.63
C SER A 91 0.87 12.07 1.33
N CYS A 92 2.17 11.92 1.05
CA CYS A 92 2.68 11.24 -0.14
C CYS A 92 2.43 9.72 -0.07
N ARG A 93 2.25 9.07 -1.23
CA ARG A 93 2.22 7.60 -1.32
C ARG A 93 3.58 7.02 -0.99
N PHE A 94 4.63 7.57 -1.56
CA PHE A 94 6.01 7.25 -1.23
C PHE A 94 6.55 8.30 -0.27
N VAL A 95 6.82 7.91 0.97
CA VAL A 95 7.37 8.81 1.98
C VAL A 95 8.88 8.84 1.86
N ARG A 96 9.44 10.03 1.67
CA ARG A 96 10.88 10.26 1.51
C ARG A 96 11.38 11.27 2.53
N SER A 97 12.22 10.83 3.47
CA SER A 97 12.86 11.69 4.45
C SER A 97 14.13 11.04 5.01
N SER A 98 15.00 11.85 5.62
CA SER A 98 16.26 11.38 6.24
C SER A 98 16.07 10.54 7.49
N VAL A 99 14.93 10.66 8.17
CA VAL A 99 14.67 9.99 9.46
C VAL A 99 13.56 8.93 9.38
N TYR A 100 12.68 9.04 8.39
CA TYR A 100 11.55 8.14 8.19
C TYR A 100 11.22 8.05 6.70
N GLY A 101 10.92 6.84 6.21
CA GLY A 101 10.59 6.70 4.80
C GLY A 101 10.04 5.32 4.47
N THR A 102 9.51 5.21 3.25
CA THR A 102 9.07 3.93 2.69
C THR A 102 10.27 2.99 2.60
N ARG A 103 10.16 1.79 3.15
CA ARG A 103 11.25 0.81 3.22
C ARG A 103 11.13 -0.27 2.15
N SER A 104 9.92 -0.59 1.75
CA SER A 104 9.66 -1.53 0.65
C SER A 104 8.29 -1.29 0.04
N THR A 105 8.12 -1.77 -1.19
CA THR A 105 6.85 -1.89 -1.88
C THR A 105 6.72 -3.33 -2.36
N SER A 106 5.61 -3.96 -2.05
CA SER A 106 5.30 -5.32 -2.47
C SER A 106 4.07 -5.31 -3.38
N ILE A 107 4.17 -6.02 -4.50
CA ILE A 107 3.05 -6.28 -5.42
C ILE A 107 2.78 -7.78 -5.40
N VAL A 108 1.55 -8.14 -5.14
CA VAL A 108 1.12 -9.55 -5.11
C VAL A 108 0.04 -9.76 -6.16
N PHE A 109 0.29 -10.67 -7.08
CA PHE A 109 -0.72 -11.17 -8.00
C PHE A 109 -1.17 -12.56 -7.53
N VAL A 110 -2.46 -12.70 -7.27
CA VAL A 110 -3.07 -14.00 -6.95
C VAL A 110 -3.94 -14.42 -8.11
N ARG A 111 -3.70 -15.60 -8.65
CA ARG A 111 -4.40 -16.16 -9.81
C ARG A 111 -4.82 -17.60 -9.53
N LYS A 112 -5.67 -18.14 -10.40
CA LYS A 112 -5.99 -19.56 -10.34
C LYS A 112 -4.70 -20.38 -10.60
N GLY A 113 -4.21 -21.05 -9.56
CA GLY A 113 -3.05 -21.92 -9.65
C GLY A 113 -1.75 -21.36 -9.06
N GLY A 114 -1.77 -20.19 -8.42
CA GLY A 114 -0.59 -19.69 -7.72
C GLY A 114 -0.62 -18.21 -7.40
N ALA A 115 0.43 -17.76 -6.78
CA ALA A 115 0.67 -16.35 -6.51
C ALA A 115 2.08 -15.94 -6.91
N GLU A 116 2.22 -14.68 -7.28
CA GLU A 116 3.49 -14.03 -7.57
C GLU A 116 3.66 -12.86 -6.62
N LEU A 117 4.83 -12.74 -6.01
CA LEU A 117 5.23 -11.62 -5.18
C LEU A 117 6.42 -10.91 -5.82
N TRP A 118 6.27 -9.63 -6.04
CA TRP A 118 7.34 -8.72 -6.44
C TRP A 118 7.64 -7.78 -5.29
N GLU A 119 8.90 -7.68 -4.87
CA GLU A 119 9.32 -6.82 -3.76
C GLU A 119 10.46 -5.89 -4.18
N GLN A 120 10.20 -4.60 -4.03
CA GLN A 120 11.18 -3.53 -4.20
C GLN A 120 11.57 -2.99 -2.83
N GLY A 121 12.79 -3.28 -2.38
CA GLY A 121 13.36 -2.65 -1.19
C GLY A 121 13.91 -1.26 -1.48
N TYR A 122 14.07 -0.43 -0.44
CA TYR A 122 14.69 0.89 -0.53
C TYR A 122 15.73 1.05 0.58
N ASP A 123 16.87 1.65 0.24
CA ASP A 123 17.94 1.95 1.20
C ASP A 123 17.60 3.14 2.11
N SER A 124 18.54 3.59 2.92
CA SER A 124 18.37 4.72 3.84
C SER A 124 18.15 6.06 3.11
N GLU A 125 18.56 6.16 1.84
CA GLU A 125 18.34 7.32 0.98
C GLU A 125 17.13 7.15 0.06
N GLN A 126 16.30 6.11 0.31
CA GLN A 126 15.13 5.71 -0.48
C GLN A 126 15.45 5.44 -1.96
N ARG A 127 16.69 5.00 -2.27
CA ARG A 127 17.04 4.49 -3.59
C ARG A 127 16.59 3.03 -3.71
N PRO A 128 16.06 2.63 -4.87
CA PRO A 128 15.61 1.26 -5.06
C PRO A 128 16.79 0.29 -5.04
N ALA A 129 16.64 -0.81 -4.31
CA ALA A 129 17.50 -1.99 -4.38
C ALA A 129 17.10 -2.87 -5.58
N GLU A 130 17.69 -4.07 -5.69
CA GLU A 130 17.27 -5.05 -6.68
C GLU A 130 15.81 -5.46 -6.48
N LEU A 131 15.05 -5.51 -7.58
CA LEU A 131 13.69 -6.01 -7.58
C LEU A 131 13.71 -7.53 -7.45
N ARG A 132 13.03 -8.06 -6.44
CA ARG A 132 12.93 -9.50 -6.19
C ARG A 132 11.60 -10.03 -6.70
N HIS A 133 11.61 -11.24 -7.24
CA HIS A 133 10.43 -11.95 -7.71
C HIS A 133 10.37 -13.35 -7.10
N PHE A 134 9.21 -13.71 -6.58
CA PHE A 134 8.94 -15.02 -5.97
C PHE A 134 7.64 -15.58 -6.56
N GLN A 135 7.62 -16.89 -6.80
CA GLN A 135 6.43 -17.63 -7.22
C GLN A 135 6.08 -18.67 -6.16
N VAL A 136 4.78 -18.83 -5.87
CA VAL A 136 4.24 -19.76 -4.87
C VAL A 136 3.12 -20.59 -5.50
#